data_12cf57073c70859aad1b9b305ed31cec
#
_entry.id   12cf57073c70859aad1b9b305ed31cec
#
_cell.length_a   1.000
_cell.length_b   1.000
_cell.length_c   1.000
_cell.angle_alpha   90.00
_cell.angle_beta   90.00
_cell.angle_gamma   90.00
#
_symmetry.space_group_name_H-M   'P 1'
#
loop_
_entity.id
_entity.type
_entity.pdbx_description
1 polymer ?
#
loop_
_entity_poly.entity_id
_entity_poly.type
_entity_poly.pdbx_seq_one_letter_code
_entity_poly.pdbx_strand_id
1 'polypeptide(L)'
;ALNNKGYFTDDIDMLEKMDKNLLTYKSKGPYVPVRITGKGTIHSGDMKIVKSSGDFDIMCRYTESIMADTGSAIGKGEFPIAPYQLNKVIPCSYCDYKTVCRFDNERNQYNYLSALNEANALEKMRDALNGSSRQAEANDDFCESSNTDSSMTGGDDNGR
;
A
#
# COMPACT_ATOMS: atom_id res chain seq x y z
N ALA A 1 -0.58 -4.11 -28.65
CA ALA A 1 -1.08 -2.96 -27.91
C ALA A 1 -0.89 -3.22 -26.42
N LEU A 2 -0.27 -2.29 -25.70
CA LEU A 2 -0.18 -2.33 -24.24
C LEU A 2 -1.60 -2.19 -23.67
N ASN A 3 -2.09 -3.26 -23.06
CA ASN A 3 -3.40 -3.23 -22.43
C ASN A 3 -3.19 -2.89 -20.96
N ASN A 4 -3.24 -1.59 -20.63
CA ASN A 4 -3.07 -1.12 -19.26
C ASN A 4 -4.19 -1.67 -18.37
N LYS A 5 -3.81 -2.46 -17.39
CA LYS A 5 -4.73 -2.98 -16.36
C LYS A 5 -4.46 -2.23 -15.07
N GLY A 6 -5.50 -1.81 -14.40
CA GLY A 6 -5.39 -1.10 -13.12
C GLY A 6 -6.59 -0.21 -12.85
N TYR A 7 -6.51 0.55 -11.79
CA TYR A 7 -7.49 1.58 -11.44
C TYR A 7 -7.01 2.95 -11.91
N PHE A 8 -7.96 3.81 -12.25
CA PHE A 8 -7.73 5.17 -12.70
C PHE A 8 -8.54 6.12 -11.82
N THR A 9 -8.04 7.34 -11.67
CA THR A 9 -8.77 8.40 -10.97
C THR A 9 -9.97 8.89 -11.80
N ASP A 10 -10.97 9.47 -11.15
CA ASP A 10 -12.10 10.16 -11.80
C ASP A 10 -11.76 11.59 -12.21
N ASP A 11 -10.56 12.07 -11.89
CA ASP A 11 -10.06 13.39 -12.31
C ASP A 11 -9.69 13.37 -13.79
N ILE A 12 -10.54 14.02 -14.61
CA ILE A 12 -10.40 14.08 -16.06
C ILE A 12 -9.15 14.86 -16.46
N ASP A 13 -8.79 15.92 -15.76
CA ASP A 13 -7.60 16.72 -16.04
C ASP A 13 -6.31 15.87 -15.85
N MET A 14 -6.32 15.00 -14.87
CA MET A 14 -5.24 14.04 -14.65
C MET A 14 -5.18 13.00 -15.78
N LEU A 15 -6.33 12.46 -16.17
CA LEU A 15 -6.43 11.49 -17.26
C LEU A 15 -5.99 12.08 -18.61
N GLU A 16 -6.30 13.35 -18.89
CA GLU A 16 -5.84 14.07 -20.08
C GLU A 16 -4.32 14.28 -20.09
N LYS A 17 -3.71 14.52 -18.93
CA LYS A 17 -2.25 14.60 -18.82
C LYS A 17 -1.58 13.26 -19.13
N MET A 18 -2.24 12.13 -18.82
CA MET A 18 -1.75 10.79 -19.14
C MET A 18 -1.93 10.44 -20.63
N ASP A 19 -3.03 10.88 -21.24
CA ASP A 19 -3.34 10.67 -22.65
C ASP A 19 -3.96 11.94 -23.27
N LYS A 20 -3.12 12.75 -23.93
CA LYS A 20 -3.50 14.05 -24.52
C LYS A 20 -4.64 13.98 -25.52
N ASN A 21 -4.86 12.81 -26.11
CA ASN A 21 -5.91 12.60 -27.10
C ASN A 21 -7.17 11.93 -26.52
N LEU A 22 -7.23 11.79 -25.19
CA LEU A 22 -8.31 11.06 -24.52
C LEU A 22 -9.71 11.53 -24.94
N LEU A 23 -9.92 12.85 -25.02
CA LEU A 23 -11.20 13.43 -25.41
C LEU A 23 -11.55 13.27 -26.91
N THR A 24 -10.57 12.97 -27.74
CA THR A 24 -10.78 12.80 -29.18
C THR A 24 -11.19 11.38 -29.58
N TYR A 25 -10.96 10.41 -28.68
CA TYR A 25 -11.27 9.03 -28.98
C TYR A 25 -12.77 8.74 -28.86
N LYS A 26 -13.32 8.14 -29.90
CA LYS A 26 -14.70 7.60 -29.91
C LYS A 26 -14.80 6.26 -29.13
N SER A 27 -13.67 5.66 -28.80
CA SER A 27 -13.53 4.40 -28.09
C SER A 27 -12.53 4.55 -26.94
N LYS A 28 -12.14 3.46 -26.31
CA LYS A 28 -11.10 3.46 -25.28
C LYS A 28 -9.75 3.90 -25.84
N GLY A 29 -9.07 4.78 -25.13
CA GLY A 29 -7.72 5.20 -25.47
C GLY A 29 -6.70 4.03 -25.36
N PRO A 30 -5.56 4.14 -26.05
CA PRO A 30 -4.51 3.14 -26.00
C PRO A 30 -3.77 3.09 -24.65
N TYR A 31 -3.69 4.21 -23.95
CA TYR A 31 -2.98 4.34 -22.68
C TYR A 31 -3.94 4.37 -21.50
N VAL A 32 -5.04 5.11 -21.64
CA VAL A 32 -6.11 5.20 -20.63
C VAL A 32 -7.34 4.49 -21.17
N PRO A 33 -7.69 3.28 -20.68
CA PRO A 33 -8.80 2.48 -21.21
C PRO A 33 -10.17 2.97 -20.70
N VAL A 34 -10.31 4.27 -20.51
CA VAL A 34 -11.53 4.97 -20.06
C VAL A 34 -12.11 5.78 -21.22
N ARG A 35 -13.42 5.77 -21.36
CA ARG A 35 -14.13 6.58 -22.36
C ARG A 35 -14.72 7.82 -21.70
N ILE A 36 -14.52 8.95 -22.33
CA ILE A 36 -15.16 10.19 -21.94
C ILE A 36 -16.37 10.42 -22.85
N THR A 37 -17.52 10.75 -22.24
CA THR A 37 -18.75 11.08 -22.98
C THR A 37 -18.64 12.48 -23.58
N GLY A 38 -19.46 12.80 -24.58
CA GLY A 38 -19.53 14.16 -25.17
C GLY A 38 -19.94 15.26 -24.17
N LYS A 39 -20.36 14.88 -22.95
CA LYS A 39 -20.65 15.82 -21.85
C LYS A 39 -19.44 16.02 -20.91
N GLY A 40 -18.28 15.48 -21.25
CA GLY A 40 -17.09 15.56 -20.39
C GLY A 40 -17.18 14.70 -19.12
N THR A 41 -17.93 13.62 -19.12
CA THR A 41 -18.05 12.69 -17.98
C THR A 41 -17.57 11.30 -18.37
N ILE A 42 -17.14 10.52 -17.38
CA ILE A 42 -16.70 9.15 -17.61
C ILE A 42 -17.89 8.26 -17.97
N HIS A 43 -17.72 7.40 -18.96
CA HIS A 43 -18.75 6.47 -19.40
C HIS A 43 -19.07 5.45 -18.31
N SER A 44 -20.37 5.22 -18.05
CA SER A 44 -20.86 4.33 -16.96
C SER A 44 -20.27 2.92 -17.02
N GLY A 45 -20.03 2.37 -18.19
CA GLY A 45 -19.43 1.05 -18.37
C GLY A 45 -17.97 0.94 -17.93
N ASP A 46 -17.28 2.06 -17.73
CA ASP A 46 -15.87 2.09 -17.33
C ASP A 46 -15.70 2.46 -15.83
N MET A 47 -16.80 2.74 -15.12
CA MET A 47 -16.79 3.07 -13.68
C MET A 47 -16.19 1.98 -12.80
N LYS A 48 -16.15 0.74 -13.25
CA LYS A 48 -15.52 -0.36 -12.51
C LYS A 48 -14.02 -0.20 -12.32
N ILE A 49 -13.36 0.47 -13.25
CA ILE A 49 -11.91 0.71 -13.23
C ILE A 49 -11.56 2.13 -12.80
N VAL A 50 -12.56 2.96 -12.55
CA VAL A 50 -12.37 4.34 -12.11
C VAL A 50 -12.77 4.46 -10.65
N LYS A 51 -11.94 5.15 -9.88
CA LYS A 51 -12.13 5.41 -8.46
C LYS A 51 -12.18 6.90 -8.22
N SER A 52 -12.93 7.32 -7.19
CA SER A 52 -12.88 8.70 -6.75
C SER A 52 -11.44 9.09 -6.39
N SER A 53 -11.10 10.36 -6.55
CA SER A 53 -9.77 10.86 -6.17
C SER A 53 -9.41 10.52 -4.72
N GLY A 54 -10.40 10.59 -3.81
CA GLY A 54 -10.21 10.23 -2.40
C GLY A 54 -9.92 8.75 -2.18
N ASP A 55 -10.64 7.86 -2.86
CA ASP A 55 -10.40 6.41 -2.76
C ASP A 55 -9.06 6.03 -3.40
N PHE A 56 -8.72 6.69 -4.51
CA PHE A 56 -7.44 6.50 -5.18
C PHE A 56 -6.26 6.90 -4.27
N ASP A 57 -6.38 8.05 -3.59
CA ASP A 57 -5.40 8.51 -2.61
C ASP A 57 -5.21 7.51 -1.46
N ILE A 58 -6.30 6.97 -0.92
CA ILE A 58 -6.26 5.94 0.12
C ILE A 58 -5.51 4.70 -0.37
N MET A 59 -5.77 4.24 -1.59
CA MET A 59 -5.09 3.09 -2.17
C MET A 59 -3.59 3.34 -2.33
N CYS A 60 -3.19 4.53 -2.80
CA CYS A 60 -1.79 4.92 -2.94
C CYS A 60 -1.09 4.96 -1.57
N ARG A 61 -1.64 5.67 -0.60
CA ARG A 61 -1.07 5.80 0.75
C ARG A 61 -0.98 4.45 1.48
N TYR A 62 -1.98 3.60 1.33
CA TYR A 62 -1.94 2.26 1.89
C TYR A 62 -0.82 1.41 1.25
N THR A 63 -0.65 1.50 -0.06
CA THR A 63 0.43 0.80 -0.77
C THR A 63 1.80 1.30 -0.30
N GLU A 64 1.98 2.61 -0.17
CA GLU A 64 3.21 3.21 0.36
C GLU A 64 3.52 2.72 1.78
N SER A 65 2.51 2.66 2.66
CA SER A 65 2.66 2.11 4.02
C SER A 65 3.13 0.66 4.01
N ILE A 66 2.48 -0.21 3.23
CA ILE A 66 2.89 -1.62 3.10
C ILE A 66 4.31 -1.76 2.55
N MET A 67 4.69 -0.92 1.58
CA MET A 67 6.05 -0.92 1.04
C MET A 67 7.09 -0.52 2.09
N ALA A 68 6.80 0.51 2.89
CA ALA A 68 7.66 0.96 3.96
C ALA A 68 7.84 -0.11 5.06
N ASP A 69 6.73 -0.72 5.50
CA ASP A 69 6.73 -1.79 6.51
C ASP A 69 7.52 -3.01 6.01
N THR A 70 7.28 -3.40 4.76
CA THR A 70 7.99 -4.51 4.12
C THR A 70 9.49 -4.21 4.01
N GLY A 71 9.85 -3.01 3.59
CA GLY A 71 11.25 -2.58 3.50
C GLY A 71 11.94 -2.58 4.87
N SER A 72 11.24 -2.15 5.91
CA SER A 72 11.73 -2.20 7.30
C SER A 72 11.96 -3.64 7.78
N ALA A 73 11.00 -4.54 7.54
CA ALA A 73 11.11 -5.95 7.90
C ALA A 73 12.30 -6.63 7.17
N ILE A 74 12.47 -6.35 5.88
CA ILE A 74 13.62 -6.80 5.10
C ILE A 74 14.94 -6.30 5.72
N GLY A 75 15.01 -5.02 6.07
CA GLY A 75 16.20 -4.44 6.70
C GLY A 75 16.56 -5.05 8.05
N LYS A 76 15.57 -5.54 8.79
CA LYS A 76 15.73 -6.26 10.07
C LYS A 76 16.03 -7.75 9.90
N GLY A 77 15.95 -8.29 8.70
CA GLY A 77 16.11 -9.72 8.45
C GLY A 77 14.88 -10.55 8.86
N GLU A 78 13.71 -9.95 8.94
CA GLU A 78 12.46 -10.61 9.30
C GLU A 78 11.82 -11.23 8.06
N PHE A 79 12.00 -12.53 7.86
CA PHE A 79 11.47 -13.29 6.73
C PHE A 79 10.64 -14.49 7.22
N PRO A 80 9.45 -14.26 7.77
CA PRO A 80 8.61 -15.37 8.22
C PRO A 80 8.15 -16.21 7.01
N ILE A 81 8.28 -17.53 7.14
CA ILE A 81 7.76 -18.46 6.13
C ILE A 81 6.25 -18.61 6.37
N ALA A 82 5.48 -17.72 5.79
CA ALA A 82 4.02 -17.68 5.91
C ALA A 82 3.36 -17.44 4.54
N PRO A 83 3.36 -18.41 3.63
CA PRO A 83 2.73 -18.26 2.33
C PRO A 83 1.23 -18.02 2.48
N TYR A 84 0.64 -17.20 1.61
CA TYR A 84 -0.79 -16.97 1.67
C TYR A 84 -1.59 -18.13 1.06
N GLN A 85 -2.80 -18.30 1.58
CA GLN A 85 -3.83 -19.14 1.00
C GLN A 85 -5.11 -18.33 0.80
N LEU A 86 -5.52 -18.18 -0.46
CA LEU A 86 -6.79 -17.55 -0.82
C LEU A 86 -7.72 -18.62 -1.41
N ASN A 87 -8.74 -19.03 -0.67
CA ASN A 87 -9.60 -20.15 -1.00
C ASN A 87 -8.78 -21.42 -1.27
N LYS A 88 -8.73 -21.89 -2.53
CA LYS A 88 -7.95 -23.05 -2.98
C LYS A 88 -6.63 -22.68 -3.66
N VAL A 89 -6.33 -21.38 -3.77
CA VAL A 89 -5.11 -20.90 -4.44
C VAL A 89 -3.99 -20.80 -3.42
N ILE A 90 -2.94 -21.56 -3.65
CA ILE A 90 -1.73 -21.60 -2.83
C ILE A 90 -0.54 -21.35 -3.76
N PRO A 91 0.25 -20.27 -3.59
CA PRO A 91 1.40 -19.97 -4.44
C PRO A 91 2.44 -21.09 -4.46
N CYS A 92 2.57 -21.80 -3.34
CA CYS A 92 3.49 -22.93 -3.22
C CYS A 92 3.26 -24.04 -4.23
N SER A 93 2.07 -24.13 -4.84
CA SER A 93 1.77 -25.14 -5.86
C SER A 93 2.64 -24.97 -7.12
N TYR A 94 3.04 -23.74 -7.43
CA TYR A 94 3.80 -23.35 -8.63
C TYR A 94 5.19 -22.78 -8.30
N CYS A 95 5.64 -22.93 -7.04
CA CYS A 95 6.89 -22.33 -6.59
C CYS A 95 8.08 -23.25 -6.91
N ASP A 96 9.07 -22.74 -7.61
CA ASP A 96 10.31 -23.45 -7.95
C ASP A 96 11.23 -23.62 -6.73
N TYR A 97 11.03 -22.83 -5.68
CA TYR A 97 11.87 -22.81 -4.48
C TYR A 97 11.38 -23.70 -3.34
N LYS A 98 10.47 -24.63 -3.57
CA LYS A 98 9.93 -25.55 -2.53
C LYS A 98 11.02 -26.30 -1.77
N THR A 99 12.02 -26.77 -2.49
CA THR A 99 13.12 -27.57 -1.92
C THR A 99 14.03 -26.75 -1.00
N VAL A 100 14.16 -25.45 -1.26
CA VAL A 100 14.96 -24.52 -0.46
C VAL A 100 14.13 -23.97 0.71
N CYS A 101 12.90 -23.55 0.43
CA CYS A 101 11.99 -22.96 1.43
C CYS A 101 11.60 -23.95 2.53
N ARG A 102 11.41 -25.25 2.17
CA ARG A 102 11.02 -26.32 3.08
C ARG A 102 9.79 -25.98 3.93
N PHE A 103 8.84 -25.23 3.36
CA PHE A 103 7.57 -25.00 4.04
C PHE A 103 6.90 -26.31 4.40
N ASP A 104 6.57 -26.46 5.68
CA ASP A 104 5.93 -27.64 6.25
C ASP A 104 4.69 -27.20 7.04
N ASN A 105 3.53 -27.72 6.69
CA ASN A 105 2.25 -27.36 7.28
C ASN A 105 2.13 -27.74 8.77
N GLU A 106 2.99 -28.65 9.27
CA GLU A 106 3.05 -29.02 10.68
C GLU A 106 3.83 -28.01 11.52
N ARG A 107 4.77 -27.29 10.89
CA ARG A 107 5.68 -26.34 11.54
C ARG A 107 5.39 -24.89 11.23
N ASN A 108 4.87 -24.62 10.04
CA ASN A 108 4.57 -23.30 9.52
C ASN A 108 3.06 -23.16 9.32
N GLN A 109 2.56 -21.95 9.39
CA GLN A 109 1.14 -21.65 9.14
C GLN A 109 0.97 -20.88 7.85
N TYR A 110 -0.12 -21.15 7.14
CA TYR A 110 -0.55 -20.32 6.03
C TYR A 110 -1.14 -19.00 6.56
N ASN A 111 -0.86 -17.93 5.85
CA ASN A 111 -1.62 -16.68 6.00
C ASN A 111 -2.94 -16.83 5.23
N TYR A 112 -4.02 -17.15 5.93
CA TYR A 112 -5.34 -17.36 5.33
C TYR A 112 -5.98 -16.03 4.97
N LEU A 113 -6.16 -15.81 3.67
CA LEU A 113 -6.82 -14.61 3.15
C LEU A 113 -8.29 -14.91 2.80
N SER A 114 -9.15 -13.96 3.07
CA SER A 114 -10.53 -13.95 2.63
C SER A 114 -10.72 -13.01 1.45
N ALA A 115 -11.49 -13.45 0.45
CA ALA A 115 -11.87 -12.57 -0.64
C ALA A 115 -12.76 -11.43 -0.09
N LEU A 116 -12.36 -10.20 -0.37
CA LEU A 116 -13.10 -9.00 0.02
C LEU A 116 -13.79 -8.41 -1.20
N ASN A 117 -14.97 -7.83 -0.99
CA ASN A 117 -15.55 -6.92 -1.97
C ASN A 117 -14.81 -5.57 -1.91
N GLU A 118 -15.00 -4.76 -2.92
CA GLU A 118 -14.27 -3.49 -3.07
C GLU A 118 -14.51 -2.51 -1.91
N ALA A 119 -15.77 -2.37 -1.45
CA ALA A 119 -16.12 -1.45 -0.36
C ALA A 119 -15.42 -1.86 0.95
N ASN A 120 -15.47 -3.15 1.29
CA ASN A 120 -14.83 -3.68 2.50
C ASN A 120 -13.29 -3.60 2.39
N ALA A 121 -12.73 -3.70 1.19
CA ALA A 121 -11.29 -3.54 1.00
C ALA A 121 -10.85 -2.10 1.26
N LEU A 122 -11.56 -1.11 0.72
CA LEU A 122 -11.29 0.31 0.97
C LEU A 122 -11.46 0.69 2.44
N GLU A 123 -12.50 0.18 3.10
CA GLU A 123 -12.71 0.39 4.53
C GLU A 123 -11.52 -0.14 5.36
N LYS A 124 -11.08 -1.36 5.10
CA LYS A 124 -9.89 -1.93 5.76
C LYS A 124 -8.61 -1.14 5.50
N MET A 125 -8.44 -0.60 4.30
CA MET A 125 -7.29 0.26 3.99
C MET A 125 -7.33 1.55 4.82
N ARG A 126 -8.50 2.18 4.95
CA ARG A 126 -8.70 3.37 5.80
C ARG A 126 -8.39 3.07 7.27
N ASP A 127 -8.92 1.97 7.79
CA ASP A 127 -8.71 1.57 9.18
C ASP A 127 -7.23 1.28 9.47
N ALA A 128 -6.53 0.64 8.54
CA ALA A 128 -5.10 0.37 8.68
C ALA A 128 -4.28 1.66 8.70
N LEU A 129 -4.58 2.62 7.81
CA LEU A 129 -3.91 3.92 7.79
C LEU A 129 -4.17 4.72 9.08
N ASN A 130 -5.40 4.70 9.60
CA ASN A 130 -5.76 5.37 10.85
C ASN A 130 -5.11 4.69 12.07
N GLY A 131 -4.95 3.37 12.04
CA GLY A 131 -4.26 2.60 13.07
C GLY A 131 -2.77 2.88 13.12
N SER A 132 -2.12 2.97 11.97
CA SER A 132 -0.69 3.30 11.86
C SER A 132 -0.38 4.72 12.33
N SER A 133 -1.26 5.68 12.06
CA SER A 133 -1.12 7.07 12.53
C SER A 133 -1.13 7.16 14.07
N ARG A 134 -1.98 6.39 14.75
CA ARG A 134 -2.05 6.37 16.21
C ARG A 134 -0.81 5.75 16.87
N GLN A 135 -0.15 4.82 16.22
CA GLN A 135 1.10 4.22 16.72
C GLN A 135 2.30 5.15 16.52
N ALA A 136 2.33 5.94 15.46
CA ALA A 136 3.37 6.94 15.23
C ALA A 136 3.30 8.06 16.27
N GLU A 137 2.12 8.60 16.57
CA GLU A 137 1.91 9.63 17.60
C GLU A 137 2.26 9.12 19.00
N ALA A 138 1.93 7.86 19.33
CA ALA A 138 2.27 7.27 20.63
C ALA A 138 3.78 7.03 20.83
N ASN A 139 4.55 6.88 19.74
CA ASN A 139 5.99 6.70 19.82
C ASN A 139 6.76 8.03 19.89
N ASP A 140 6.22 9.12 19.34
CA ASP A 140 6.84 10.45 19.45
C ASP A 140 6.72 11.00 20.87
N ASP A 141 5.61 10.79 21.58
CA ASP A 141 5.44 11.21 22.98
C ASP A 141 6.41 10.50 23.95
N PHE A 142 6.92 9.30 23.58
CA PHE A 142 7.88 8.58 24.41
C PHE A 142 9.33 9.05 24.23
N CYS A 143 9.65 9.74 23.13
CA CYS A 143 11.01 10.19 22.81
C CYS A 143 11.37 11.55 23.44
N GLU A 144 10.37 12.38 23.78
CA GLU A 144 10.62 13.71 24.40
C GLU A 144 10.86 13.69 25.91
N SER A 145 10.53 12.59 26.60
CA SER A 145 10.65 12.53 28.07
C SER A 145 12.01 12.07 28.61
N SER A 146 13.01 11.78 27.77
CA SER A 146 14.30 11.25 28.19
C SER A 146 15.51 12.22 28.07
N ASN A 147 15.26 13.51 27.78
CA ASN A 147 16.34 14.46 27.60
C ASN A 147 16.35 15.63 28.62
N THR A 148 16.02 15.33 29.88
CA THR A 148 16.29 16.27 30.99
C THR A 148 16.93 15.50 32.13
N ASP A 149 18.20 15.44 32.19
CA ASP A 149 19.07 15.71 33.33
C ASP A 149 20.50 15.19 33.11
N SER A 150 21.43 16.07 32.86
CA SER A 150 22.86 15.90 33.19
C SER A 150 23.57 17.26 33.08
N SER A 151 23.17 18.19 33.94
CA SER A 151 24.05 19.27 34.32
C SER A 151 24.90 18.78 35.50
N MET A 152 26.11 18.33 35.24
CA MET A 152 27.13 18.22 36.29
C MET A 152 28.04 19.41 36.25
N THR A 153 27.90 20.18 37.29
CA THR A 153 28.72 21.28 37.79
C THR A 153 30.18 20.90 37.89
N GLY A 154 31.01 21.80 37.42
CA GLY A 154 32.44 21.78 37.63
C GLY A 154 32.81 21.92 39.11
N GLY A 155 33.84 21.27 39.48
CA GLY A 155 34.59 21.47 40.72
C GLY A 155 36.04 21.66 40.37
N ASP A 156 36.48 22.91 40.44
CA ASP A 156 37.86 23.28 40.52
C ASP A 156 38.43 22.71 41.81
N ASP A 157 39.54 22.06 41.75
CA ASP A 157 40.48 22.12 42.90
C ASP A 157 41.93 22.14 42.44
N ASN A 158 42.59 23.13 42.99
CA ASN A 158 43.93 23.60 42.83
C ASN A 158 44.79 22.96 43.89
N GLY A 159 46.03 22.56 43.56
CA GLY A 159 46.95 22.41 44.67
C GLY A 159 48.06 21.40 44.58
N ARG A 160 49.23 21.87 44.21
CA ARG A 160 50.60 21.41 44.47
C ARG A 160 51.19 20.33 43.57
#